data_23fd753b43bd1c7da4e23e0ed986c921
#
_entry.id   23fd753b43bd1c7da4e23e0ed986c921
#
_cell.length_a   1.000
_cell.length_b   1.000
_cell.length_c   1.000
_cell.angle_alpha   90.00
_cell.angle_beta   90.00
_cell.angle_gamma   90.00
#
_symmetry.space_group_name_H-M   'P 1'
#
loop_
_entity.id
_entity.type
_entity.pdbx_description
1 polymer ?
#
loop_
_entity_poly.entity_id
_entity_poly.type
_entity_poly.pdbx_seq_one_letter_code
_entity_poly.pdbx_strand_id
1 'polypeptide(L)'
;MQINYERPYLTSYQRAILDSPSRYTITAASTKTGKTASHIIWLFEQSLTLKQNQSVWWVAPVYQQAEIAFRRMKTQVSDPHFFQANESKLVLTTPMGSRIEFKSAEKADNLYGDDVFAAVFDEASRAREEAWYALRSTLTATQGKCKMIGNVKGKKNWFYKLGERARQGEPDYSFFKITAYDAAKEGIISEQEIEQAKRDLPEYVFKELYLAEPADDQSNPFGIENIRACYSPILSGSVASFGIDLAKYSDWTVIVGLSANKEVVHFE
;
A
#
# COMPACT_ATOMS: atom_id res chain seq x y z
N MET A 1 -16.15 -28.11 18.19
CA MET A 1 -17.08 -26.99 17.93
C MET A 1 -17.32 -26.93 16.44
N GLN A 2 -18.56 -26.89 15.98
CA GLN A 2 -18.90 -26.75 14.58
C GLN A 2 -19.19 -25.27 14.32
N ILE A 3 -18.41 -24.63 13.42
CA ILE A 3 -18.62 -23.26 12.99
C ILE A 3 -19.39 -23.33 11.67
N ASN A 4 -20.56 -22.70 11.63
CA ASN A 4 -21.30 -22.52 10.40
C ASN A 4 -20.90 -21.15 9.81
N TYR A 5 -20.14 -21.17 8.72
CA TYR A 5 -19.64 -19.98 8.03
C TYR A 5 -20.08 -20.00 6.56
N GLU A 6 -20.71 -18.94 6.15
CA GLU A 6 -21.04 -18.68 4.76
C GLU A 6 -20.27 -17.43 4.31
N ARG A 7 -19.48 -17.57 3.23
CA ARG A 7 -18.72 -16.48 2.68
C ARG A 7 -19.65 -15.38 2.16
N PRO A 8 -19.52 -14.14 2.61
CA PRO A 8 -20.32 -13.02 2.08
C PRO A 8 -20.13 -12.83 0.58
N TYR A 9 -21.08 -12.12 -0.05
CA TYR A 9 -20.95 -11.77 -1.46
C TYR A 9 -19.65 -11.00 -1.71
N LEU A 10 -18.96 -11.39 -2.76
CA LEU A 10 -17.76 -10.74 -3.28
C LEU A 10 -17.95 -10.46 -4.78
N THR A 11 -17.48 -9.31 -5.23
CA THR A 11 -17.43 -8.99 -6.66
C THR A 11 -16.47 -9.92 -7.40
N SER A 12 -16.55 -9.92 -8.74
CA SER A 12 -15.70 -10.78 -9.58
C SER A 12 -14.20 -10.52 -9.32
N TYR A 13 -13.80 -9.28 -9.28
CA TYR A 13 -12.40 -8.91 -9.02
C TYR A 13 -11.96 -9.20 -7.59
N GLN A 14 -12.84 -9.04 -6.59
CA GLN A 14 -12.52 -9.41 -5.21
C GLN A 14 -12.24 -10.91 -5.09
N ARG A 15 -13.07 -11.74 -5.69
CA ARG A 15 -12.84 -13.19 -5.75
C ARG A 15 -11.51 -13.52 -6.40
N ALA A 16 -11.24 -12.96 -7.58
CA ALA A 16 -9.98 -13.22 -8.28
C ALA A 16 -8.74 -12.86 -7.43
N ILE A 17 -8.79 -11.75 -6.68
CA ILE A 17 -7.71 -11.35 -5.78
C ILE A 17 -7.58 -12.32 -4.60
N LEU A 18 -8.69 -12.63 -3.92
CA LEU A 18 -8.67 -13.46 -2.71
C LEU A 18 -8.28 -14.90 -2.99
N ASP A 19 -8.73 -15.43 -4.12
CA ASP A 19 -8.50 -16.82 -4.54
C ASP A 19 -7.16 -17.01 -5.28
N SER A 20 -6.39 -15.91 -5.49
CA SER A 20 -5.06 -16.01 -6.08
C SER A 20 -4.17 -16.99 -5.32
N PRO A 21 -3.56 -17.99 -6.02
CA PRO A 21 -2.70 -18.99 -5.40
C PRO A 21 -1.35 -18.44 -4.96
N SER A 22 -0.93 -17.29 -5.50
CA SER A 22 0.38 -16.69 -5.24
C SER A 22 0.61 -16.43 -3.77
N ARG A 23 1.83 -16.63 -3.32
CA ARG A 23 2.24 -16.35 -1.94
C ARG A 23 2.11 -14.87 -1.60
N TYR A 24 2.46 -14.01 -2.54
CA TYR A 24 2.37 -12.55 -2.41
C TYR A 24 1.46 -11.99 -3.48
N THR A 25 0.39 -11.34 -3.06
CA THR A 25 -0.55 -10.68 -3.97
C THR A 25 -0.47 -9.17 -3.77
N ILE A 26 -0.15 -8.43 -4.82
CA ILE A 26 -0.12 -6.97 -4.81
C ILE A 26 -1.36 -6.45 -5.53
N THR A 27 -2.16 -5.65 -4.85
CA THR A 27 -3.38 -5.07 -5.41
C THR A 27 -3.31 -3.55 -5.37
N ALA A 28 -3.04 -2.95 -6.52
CA ALA A 28 -3.19 -1.52 -6.73
C ALA A 28 -4.68 -1.23 -7.00
N ALA A 29 -5.37 -0.66 -6.04
CA ALA A 29 -6.81 -0.45 -6.14
C ALA A 29 -7.18 0.99 -5.86
N SER A 30 -8.15 1.50 -6.62
CA SER A 30 -8.71 2.81 -6.42
C SER A 30 -9.44 2.92 -5.06
N THR A 31 -9.84 4.14 -4.71
CA THR A 31 -10.64 4.37 -3.50
C THR A 31 -12.01 3.69 -3.63
N LYS A 32 -12.59 3.28 -2.49
CA LYS A 32 -13.96 2.74 -2.38
C LYS A 32 -14.27 1.48 -3.22
N THR A 33 -13.28 0.71 -3.66
CA THR A 33 -13.47 -0.57 -4.37
C THR A 33 -13.80 -1.75 -3.44
N GLY A 34 -13.99 -1.52 -2.14
CA GLY A 34 -14.23 -2.60 -1.18
C GLY A 34 -12.99 -3.42 -0.82
N LYS A 35 -11.78 -2.95 -1.17
CA LYS A 35 -10.51 -3.66 -0.89
C LYS A 35 -10.36 -4.08 0.56
N THR A 36 -10.57 -3.16 1.51
CA THR A 36 -10.45 -3.46 2.94
C THR A 36 -11.48 -4.50 3.40
N ALA A 37 -12.75 -4.35 2.97
CA ALA A 37 -13.82 -5.27 3.36
C ALA A 37 -13.56 -6.72 2.90
N SER A 38 -13.17 -6.90 1.64
CA SER A 38 -12.88 -8.24 1.10
C SER A 38 -11.67 -8.89 1.77
N HIS A 39 -10.62 -8.11 2.07
CA HIS A 39 -9.43 -8.66 2.72
C HIS A 39 -9.62 -8.96 4.21
N ILE A 40 -10.54 -8.28 4.90
CA ILE A 40 -11.00 -8.66 6.24
C ILE A 40 -11.63 -10.06 6.19
N ILE A 41 -12.50 -10.34 5.20
CA ILE A 41 -13.10 -11.66 5.01
C ILE A 41 -12.01 -12.71 4.81
N TRP A 42 -11.08 -12.47 3.89
CA TRP A 42 -9.99 -13.41 3.62
C TRP A 42 -9.15 -13.69 4.86
N LEU A 43 -8.75 -12.65 5.61
CA LEU A 43 -7.91 -12.84 6.80
C LEU A 43 -8.66 -13.61 7.90
N PHE A 44 -9.96 -13.35 8.05
CA PHE A 44 -10.82 -14.12 8.94
C PHE A 44 -10.83 -15.60 8.54
N GLU A 45 -11.06 -15.91 7.24
CA GLU A 45 -11.03 -17.28 6.74
C GLU A 45 -9.69 -17.97 7.00
N GLN A 46 -8.55 -17.26 6.82
CA GLN A 46 -7.25 -17.81 7.14
C GLN A 46 -7.16 -18.17 8.63
N SER A 47 -7.70 -17.34 9.52
CA SER A 47 -7.68 -17.58 10.96
C SER A 47 -8.46 -18.86 11.37
N LEU A 48 -9.50 -19.24 10.62
CA LEU A 48 -10.30 -20.43 10.88
C LEU A 48 -9.54 -21.74 10.55
N THR A 49 -8.50 -21.67 9.75
CA THR A 49 -7.67 -22.84 9.39
C THR A 49 -6.53 -23.10 10.37
N LEU A 50 -6.31 -22.19 11.31
CA LEU A 50 -5.18 -22.20 12.22
C LEU A 50 -5.46 -22.99 13.49
N LYS A 51 -4.36 -23.45 14.11
CA LYS A 51 -4.36 -24.08 15.44
C LYS A 51 -4.32 -23.02 16.55
N GLN A 52 -4.55 -23.47 17.77
CA GLN A 52 -4.40 -22.64 18.96
C GLN A 52 -3.01 -21.97 19.00
N ASN A 53 -2.97 -20.71 19.42
CA ASN A 53 -1.78 -19.84 19.50
C ASN A 53 -1.10 -19.48 18.17
N GLN A 54 -1.60 -19.94 17.04
CA GLN A 54 -1.15 -19.46 15.74
C GLN A 54 -1.82 -18.12 15.40
N SER A 55 -1.15 -17.27 14.63
CA SER A 55 -1.65 -15.93 14.34
C SER A 55 -1.65 -15.58 12.85
N VAL A 56 -2.61 -14.76 12.49
CA VAL A 56 -2.64 -13.99 11.24
C VAL A 56 -2.61 -12.50 11.57
N TRP A 57 -2.04 -11.68 10.67
CA TRP A 57 -1.87 -10.26 10.93
C TRP A 57 -2.57 -9.38 9.90
N TRP A 58 -3.20 -8.33 10.41
CA TRP A 58 -3.56 -7.14 9.66
C TRP A 58 -2.55 -6.04 9.97
N VAL A 59 -1.79 -5.59 8.98
CA VAL A 59 -0.80 -4.53 9.14
C VAL A 59 -1.32 -3.28 8.43
N ALA A 60 -1.33 -2.14 9.11
CA ALA A 60 -1.71 -0.84 8.56
C ALA A 60 -0.63 0.21 8.82
N PRO A 61 -0.51 1.28 8.02
CA PRO A 61 0.50 2.31 8.19
C PRO A 61 0.53 2.94 9.59
N VAL A 62 -0.65 3.19 10.17
CA VAL A 62 -0.81 3.82 11.49
C VAL A 62 -1.79 3.06 12.36
N TYR A 63 -1.65 3.22 13.69
CA TYR A 63 -2.48 2.53 14.68
C TYR A 63 -3.98 2.72 14.46
N GLN A 64 -4.43 3.95 14.18
CA GLN A 64 -5.84 4.25 13.96
C GLN A 64 -6.45 3.47 12.77
N GLN A 65 -5.67 3.23 11.71
CA GLN A 65 -6.15 2.43 10.57
C GLN A 65 -6.23 0.94 10.93
N ALA A 66 -5.29 0.42 11.72
CA ALA A 66 -5.37 -0.93 12.26
C ALA A 66 -6.59 -1.11 13.17
N GLU A 67 -6.88 -0.13 14.02
CA GLU A 67 -8.07 -0.11 14.90
C GLU A 67 -9.39 -0.10 14.11
N ILE A 68 -9.47 0.64 13.02
CA ILE A 68 -10.65 0.62 12.14
C ILE A 68 -10.90 -0.78 11.57
N ALA A 69 -9.85 -1.46 11.11
CA ALA A 69 -9.96 -2.82 10.59
C ALA A 69 -10.36 -3.83 11.69
N PHE A 70 -9.79 -3.71 12.89
CA PHE A 70 -10.15 -4.48 14.07
C PHE A 70 -11.64 -4.36 14.38
N ARG A 71 -12.16 -3.14 14.51
CA ARG A 71 -13.57 -2.88 14.78
C ARG A 71 -14.48 -3.44 13.69
N ARG A 72 -14.11 -3.26 12.41
CA ARG A 72 -14.87 -3.80 11.28
C ARG A 72 -14.94 -5.32 11.32
N MET A 73 -13.81 -6.00 11.54
CA MET A 73 -13.82 -7.47 11.63
C MET A 73 -14.66 -7.96 12.81
N LYS A 74 -14.53 -7.34 13.97
CA LYS A 74 -15.29 -7.69 15.17
C LYS A 74 -16.80 -7.58 14.94
N THR A 75 -17.26 -6.56 14.20
CA THR A 75 -18.69 -6.31 13.97
C THR A 75 -19.27 -7.07 12.77
N GLN A 76 -18.44 -7.65 11.91
CA GLN A 76 -18.91 -8.44 10.76
C GLN A 76 -19.38 -9.85 11.14
N VAL A 77 -18.94 -10.38 12.28
CA VAL A 77 -19.42 -11.64 12.79
C VAL A 77 -20.70 -11.41 13.58
N SER A 78 -21.80 -12.08 13.18
CA SER A 78 -23.12 -11.88 13.77
C SER A 78 -23.22 -12.34 15.23
N ASP A 79 -22.41 -13.33 15.63
CA ASP A 79 -22.32 -13.76 17.03
C ASP A 79 -21.40 -12.80 17.80
N PRO A 80 -21.92 -12.00 18.75
CA PRO A 80 -21.13 -11.06 19.54
C PRO A 80 -20.12 -11.75 20.48
N HIS A 81 -20.30 -13.04 20.75
CA HIS A 81 -19.43 -13.86 21.60
C HIS A 81 -18.41 -14.68 20.82
N PHE A 82 -18.42 -14.59 19.48
CA PHE A 82 -17.50 -15.37 18.66
C PHE A 82 -16.03 -15.06 18.95
N PHE A 83 -15.70 -13.79 19.13
CA PHE A 83 -14.35 -13.36 19.44
C PHE A 83 -14.15 -13.05 20.92
N GLN A 84 -13.07 -13.56 21.50
CA GLN A 84 -12.50 -12.95 22.70
C GLN A 84 -11.62 -11.78 22.26
N ALA A 85 -12.09 -10.55 22.50
CA ALA A 85 -11.43 -9.33 22.04
C ALA A 85 -10.54 -8.72 23.11
N ASN A 86 -9.30 -8.36 22.75
CA ASN A 86 -8.43 -7.50 23.54
C ASN A 86 -8.30 -6.15 22.83
N GLU A 87 -9.07 -5.16 23.29
CA GLU A 87 -9.18 -3.83 22.67
C GLU A 87 -7.86 -3.04 22.75
N SER A 88 -7.11 -3.19 23.85
CA SER A 88 -5.87 -2.43 24.06
C SER A 88 -4.72 -2.94 23.17
N LYS A 89 -4.72 -4.24 22.86
CA LYS A 89 -3.72 -4.88 22.00
C LYS A 89 -4.19 -5.05 20.56
N LEU A 90 -5.45 -4.73 20.28
CA LEU A 90 -6.12 -4.96 19.00
C LEU A 90 -5.97 -6.44 18.54
N VAL A 91 -6.36 -7.37 19.41
CA VAL A 91 -6.30 -8.82 19.14
C VAL A 91 -7.69 -9.43 19.24
N LEU A 92 -8.09 -10.21 18.26
CA LEU A 92 -9.26 -11.05 18.27
C LEU A 92 -8.82 -12.52 18.37
N THR A 93 -9.29 -13.23 19.41
CA THR A 93 -9.05 -14.66 19.54
C THR A 93 -10.30 -15.41 19.12
N THR A 94 -10.17 -16.35 18.19
CA THR A 94 -11.26 -17.21 17.73
C THR A 94 -11.58 -18.29 18.78
N PRO A 95 -12.73 -18.95 18.68
CA PRO A 95 -13.06 -20.07 19.58
C PRO A 95 -12.09 -21.26 19.49
N MET A 96 -11.32 -21.38 18.42
CA MET A 96 -10.26 -22.39 18.27
C MET A 96 -8.92 -21.96 18.87
N GLY A 97 -8.83 -20.75 19.44
CA GLY A 97 -7.65 -20.22 20.04
C GLY A 97 -6.61 -19.63 19.08
N SER A 98 -6.93 -19.52 17.78
CA SER A 98 -6.13 -18.76 16.83
C SER A 98 -6.32 -17.26 17.02
N ARG A 99 -5.31 -16.47 16.67
CA ARG A 99 -5.31 -15.02 16.90
C ARG A 99 -5.30 -14.25 15.59
N ILE A 100 -6.06 -13.17 15.55
CA ILE A 100 -6.01 -12.16 14.51
C ILE A 100 -5.48 -10.89 15.17
N GLU A 101 -4.29 -10.47 14.79
CA GLU A 101 -3.61 -9.33 15.41
C GLU A 101 -3.54 -8.16 14.42
N PHE A 102 -3.93 -6.98 14.91
CA PHE A 102 -3.94 -5.76 14.10
C PHE A 102 -2.76 -4.90 14.52
N LYS A 103 -1.80 -4.74 13.62
CA LYS A 103 -0.50 -4.11 13.86
C LYS A 103 -0.37 -2.77 13.13
N SER A 104 0.37 -1.85 13.75
CA SER A 104 0.82 -0.62 13.10
C SER A 104 2.22 -0.78 12.52
N ALA A 105 2.42 -0.25 11.32
CA ALA A 105 3.72 -0.19 10.63
C ALA A 105 4.52 1.08 10.94
N GLU A 106 4.08 1.91 11.90
CA GLU A 106 4.79 3.15 12.28
C GLU A 106 6.22 2.89 12.74
N LYS A 107 6.43 1.78 13.43
CA LYS A 107 7.74 1.27 13.84
C LYS A 107 7.92 -0.13 13.28
N ALA A 108 8.71 -0.27 12.23
CA ALA A 108 8.95 -1.55 11.57
C ALA A 108 9.49 -2.63 12.52
N ASP A 109 10.31 -2.24 13.49
CA ASP A 109 10.90 -3.16 14.48
C ASP A 109 9.85 -3.90 15.32
N ASN A 110 8.67 -3.32 15.52
CA ASN A 110 7.57 -3.96 16.24
C ASN A 110 6.90 -5.12 15.46
N LEU A 111 7.28 -5.30 14.20
CA LEU A 111 6.77 -6.37 13.34
C LEU A 111 7.70 -7.59 13.29
N TYR A 112 8.84 -7.59 13.98
CA TYR A 112 9.72 -8.74 14.08
C TYR A 112 9.33 -9.67 15.24
N GLY A 113 9.76 -10.94 15.17
CA GLY A 113 9.80 -11.86 16.32
C GLY A 113 8.66 -12.86 16.43
N ASP A 114 7.66 -12.83 15.55
CA ASP A 114 6.56 -13.79 15.53
C ASP A 114 6.57 -14.67 14.26
N ASP A 115 5.95 -15.85 14.36
CA ASP A 115 5.65 -16.70 13.21
C ASP A 115 4.20 -16.46 12.73
N VAL A 116 4.04 -15.83 11.58
CA VAL A 116 2.76 -15.40 11.03
C VAL A 116 2.34 -16.32 9.88
N PHE A 117 1.11 -16.80 9.91
CA PHE A 117 0.60 -17.79 8.94
C PHE A 117 -0.07 -17.16 7.72
N ALA A 118 -0.61 -15.98 7.87
CA ALA A 118 -1.11 -15.14 6.78
C ALA A 118 -1.13 -13.68 7.17
N ALA A 119 -0.99 -12.77 6.22
CA ALA A 119 -1.03 -11.35 6.50
C ALA A 119 -1.77 -10.57 5.42
N VAL A 120 -2.42 -9.47 5.84
CA VAL A 120 -2.85 -8.39 4.97
C VAL A 120 -2.03 -7.16 5.31
N PHE A 121 -1.45 -6.51 4.31
CA PHE A 121 -0.80 -5.22 4.47
C PHE A 121 -1.67 -4.16 3.78
N ASP A 122 -2.49 -3.49 4.59
CA ASP A 122 -3.43 -2.46 4.12
C ASP A 122 -2.73 -1.12 3.93
N GLU A 123 -3.14 -0.37 2.92
CA GLU A 123 -2.55 0.91 2.51
C GLU A 123 -1.01 0.87 2.44
N ALA A 124 -0.46 -0.24 1.92
CA ALA A 124 0.97 -0.55 1.90
C ALA A 124 1.83 0.56 1.28
N SER A 125 1.30 1.29 0.27
CA SER A 125 1.99 2.42 -0.35
C SER A 125 2.28 3.60 0.58
N ARG A 126 1.61 3.66 1.73
CA ARG A 126 1.78 4.72 2.74
C ARG A 126 2.77 4.34 3.84
N ALA A 127 3.08 3.07 3.97
CA ALA A 127 4.07 2.58 4.92
C ALA A 127 5.50 2.67 4.35
N ARG A 128 6.49 2.67 5.23
CA ARG A 128 7.89 2.56 4.84
C ARG A 128 8.21 1.14 4.38
N GLU A 129 9.15 0.99 3.48
CA GLU A 129 9.54 -0.31 2.92
C GLU A 129 10.11 -1.26 3.97
N GLU A 130 10.78 -0.74 5.02
CA GLU A 130 11.30 -1.52 6.14
C GLU A 130 10.20 -2.33 6.85
N ALA A 131 8.97 -1.80 6.90
CA ALA A 131 7.84 -2.54 7.46
C ALA A 131 7.48 -3.78 6.63
N TRP A 132 7.66 -3.72 5.29
CA TRP A 132 7.53 -4.88 4.44
C TRP A 132 8.65 -5.90 4.71
N TYR A 133 9.89 -5.46 4.89
CA TYR A 133 11.00 -6.37 5.21
C TYR A 133 10.76 -7.11 6.52
N ALA A 134 10.30 -6.40 7.56
CA ALA A 134 9.95 -6.99 8.85
C ALA A 134 8.79 -7.99 8.71
N LEU A 135 7.69 -7.61 8.10
CA LEU A 135 6.54 -8.50 7.87
C LEU A 135 6.93 -9.72 7.03
N ARG A 136 7.74 -9.52 5.97
CA ARG A 136 8.23 -10.60 5.10
C ARG A 136 9.01 -11.65 5.89
N SER A 137 9.80 -11.21 6.88
CA SER A 137 10.59 -12.12 7.72
C SER A 137 9.71 -13.02 8.58
N THR A 138 8.62 -12.51 9.16
CA THR A 138 7.69 -13.28 10.01
C THR A 138 6.92 -14.37 9.26
N LEU A 139 6.82 -14.24 7.94
CA LEU A 139 6.17 -15.22 7.07
C LEU A 139 7.12 -16.33 6.60
N THR A 140 8.39 -16.30 7.00
CA THR A 140 9.41 -17.20 6.43
C THR A 140 9.25 -18.62 6.89
N ALA A 141 9.14 -18.87 8.20
CA ALA A 141 9.03 -20.21 8.77
C ALA A 141 7.71 -20.88 8.40
N THR A 142 6.62 -20.13 8.35
CA THR A 142 5.27 -20.63 8.06
C THR A 142 4.97 -20.79 6.57
N GLN A 143 5.82 -20.24 5.71
CA GLN A 143 5.51 -20.07 4.27
C GLN A 143 4.20 -19.31 4.04
N GLY A 144 3.86 -18.43 4.98
CA GLY A 144 2.59 -17.69 5.02
C GLY A 144 2.37 -16.81 3.80
N LYS A 145 1.10 -16.66 3.41
CA LYS A 145 0.67 -15.78 2.31
C LYS A 145 0.52 -14.34 2.79
N CYS A 146 0.83 -13.38 1.92
CA CYS A 146 0.57 -11.97 2.17
C CYS A 146 -0.19 -11.33 1.03
N LYS A 147 -1.27 -10.62 1.36
CA LYS A 147 -2.00 -9.77 0.42
C LYS A 147 -1.75 -8.31 0.77
N MET A 148 -1.13 -7.59 -0.15
CA MET A 148 -0.83 -6.16 -0.03
C MET A 148 -1.83 -5.37 -0.85
N ILE A 149 -2.46 -4.39 -0.22
CA ILE A 149 -3.48 -3.56 -0.86
C ILE A 149 -3.19 -2.09 -0.59
N GLY A 150 -3.51 -1.25 -1.56
CA GLY A 150 -3.35 0.20 -1.42
C GLY A 150 -3.63 0.95 -2.70
N ASN A 151 -3.75 2.27 -2.58
CA ASN A 151 -3.70 3.15 -3.74
C ASN A 151 -2.27 3.24 -4.25
N VAL A 152 -2.11 3.50 -5.53
CA VAL A 152 -0.78 3.81 -6.10
C VAL A 152 -0.32 5.18 -5.62
N LYS A 153 0.98 5.34 -5.37
CA LYS A 153 1.57 6.60 -4.92
C LYS A 153 2.91 6.82 -5.61
N GLY A 154 2.87 7.42 -6.81
CA GLY A 154 4.06 7.70 -7.60
C GLY A 154 4.89 6.47 -8.01
N LYS A 155 5.69 6.61 -9.06
CA LYS A 155 6.51 5.50 -9.61
C LYS A 155 7.73 5.15 -8.75
N LYS A 156 8.21 6.06 -7.90
CA LYS A 156 9.34 5.81 -6.99
C LYS A 156 8.96 5.01 -5.76
N ASN A 157 7.66 4.88 -5.46
CA ASN A 157 7.16 4.17 -4.29
C ASN A 157 7.50 2.67 -4.35
N TRP A 158 7.93 2.10 -3.23
CA TRP A 158 8.32 0.69 -3.14
C TRP A 158 7.19 -0.28 -3.49
N PHE A 159 5.95 0.03 -3.06
CA PHE A 159 4.77 -0.79 -3.36
C PHE A 159 4.48 -0.83 -4.87
N TYR A 160 4.63 0.31 -5.56
CA TYR A 160 4.53 0.36 -7.01
C TYR A 160 5.62 -0.47 -7.70
N LYS A 161 6.88 -0.31 -7.28
CA LYS A 161 8.01 -1.09 -7.84
C LYS A 161 7.82 -2.59 -7.63
N LEU A 162 7.31 -3.00 -6.47
CA LEU A 162 6.98 -4.41 -6.20
C LEU A 162 5.86 -4.91 -7.11
N GLY A 163 4.84 -4.08 -7.37
CA GLY A 163 3.77 -4.36 -8.33
C GLY A 163 4.29 -4.54 -9.76
N GLU A 164 5.23 -3.72 -10.20
CA GLU A 164 5.86 -3.85 -11.53
C GLU A 164 6.67 -5.16 -11.65
N ARG A 165 7.41 -5.55 -10.59
CA ARG A 165 8.11 -6.85 -10.57
C ARG A 165 7.11 -8.01 -10.68
N ALA A 166 6.00 -7.95 -9.96
CA ALA A 166 4.94 -8.95 -10.05
C ALA A 166 4.33 -9.03 -11.46
N ARG A 167 4.14 -7.90 -12.15
CA ARG A 167 3.69 -7.85 -13.56
C ARG A 167 4.68 -8.49 -14.53
N GLN A 168 5.96 -8.39 -14.24
CA GLN A 168 7.03 -8.98 -15.04
C GLN A 168 7.19 -10.50 -14.83
N GLY A 169 6.34 -11.11 -14.00
CA GLY A 169 6.34 -12.54 -13.76
C GLY A 169 7.27 -12.99 -12.65
N GLU A 170 7.58 -12.14 -11.67
CA GLU A 170 8.33 -12.53 -10.48
C GLU A 170 7.69 -13.77 -9.83
N PRO A 171 8.43 -14.87 -9.59
CA PRO A 171 7.90 -16.08 -8.98
C PRO A 171 7.20 -15.80 -7.64
N ASP A 172 6.13 -16.52 -7.34
CA ASP A 172 5.31 -16.39 -6.12
C ASP A 172 4.53 -15.08 -5.98
N TYR A 173 4.64 -14.16 -6.94
CA TYR A 173 3.93 -12.89 -6.94
C TYR A 173 2.80 -12.84 -7.96
N SER A 174 1.71 -12.14 -7.60
CA SER A 174 0.65 -11.76 -8.54
C SER A 174 0.32 -10.28 -8.37
N PHE A 175 -0.12 -9.65 -9.45
CA PHE A 175 -0.52 -8.25 -9.47
C PHE A 175 -1.95 -8.10 -9.98
N PHE A 176 -2.72 -7.27 -9.27
CA PHE A 176 -4.06 -6.86 -9.67
C PHE A 176 -4.15 -5.33 -9.69
N LYS A 177 -4.78 -4.80 -10.72
CA LYS A 177 -5.13 -3.38 -10.82
C LYS A 177 -6.66 -3.27 -10.84
N ILE A 178 -7.23 -2.50 -9.92
CA ILE A 178 -8.68 -2.27 -9.81
C ILE A 178 -8.94 -0.77 -9.86
N THR A 179 -9.64 -0.33 -10.86
CA THR A 179 -10.04 1.06 -11.05
C THR A 179 -11.42 1.34 -10.42
N ALA A 180 -11.78 2.61 -10.29
CA ALA A 180 -13.13 3.00 -9.89
C ALA A 180 -14.18 2.54 -10.91
N TYR A 181 -13.84 2.50 -12.21
CA TYR A 181 -14.74 2.00 -13.25
C TYR A 181 -15.00 0.50 -13.13
N ASP A 182 -14.01 -0.30 -12.67
CA ASP A 182 -14.25 -1.71 -12.37
C ASP A 182 -15.23 -1.87 -11.20
N ALA A 183 -15.11 -1.02 -10.19
CA ALA A 183 -16.05 -1.00 -9.07
C ALA A 183 -17.45 -0.51 -9.48
N ALA A 184 -17.54 0.42 -10.45
CA ALA A 184 -18.81 0.89 -10.98
C ALA A 184 -19.55 -0.21 -11.75
N LYS A 185 -18.86 -1.01 -12.56
CA LYS A 185 -19.43 -2.17 -13.26
C LYS A 185 -20.06 -3.20 -12.32
N GLU A 186 -19.52 -3.32 -11.11
CA GLU A 186 -20.03 -4.22 -10.06
C GLU A 186 -21.03 -3.52 -9.11
N GLY A 187 -21.41 -2.27 -9.41
CA GLY A 187 -22.42 -1.53 -8.63
C GLY A 187 -21.95 -1.02 -7.27
N ILE A 188 -20.63 -1.00 -7.01
CA ILE A 188 -20.04 -0.53 -5.74
C ILE A 188 -20.01 1.00 -5.67
N ILE A 189 -19.75 1.66 -6.80
CA ILE A 189 -19.67 3.12 -6.94
C ILE A 189 -20.54 3.53 -8.13
N SER A 190 -21.17 4.70 -8.10
CA SER A 190 -21.85 5.21 -9.28
C SER A 190 -20.85 5.84 -10.27
N GLU A 191 -21.09 5.68 -11.57
CA GLU A 191 -20.29 6.36 -12.60
C GLU A 191 -20.40 7.89 -12.47
N GLN A 192 -21.55 8.39 -12.05
CA GLN A 192 -21.76 9.82 -11.82
C GLN A 192 -20.78 10.39 -10.79
N GLU A 193 -20.53 9.66 -9.69
CA GLU A 193 -19.55 10.04 -8.66
C GLU A 193 -18.13 10.09 -9.23
N ILE A 194 -17.78 9.13 -10.10
CA ILE A 194 -16.45 9.08 -10.74
C ILE A 194 -16.29 10.30 -11.66
N GLU A 195 -17.29 10.62 -12.48
CA GLU A 195 -17.24 11.76 -13.37
C GLU A 195 -17.27 13.12 -12.63
N GLN A 196 -17.90 13.18 -11.47
CA GLN A 196 -17.83 14.36 -10.61
C GLN A 196 -16.40 14.51 -10.04
N ALA A 197 -15.85 13.47 -9.48
CA ALA A 197 -14.49 13.50 -8.94
C ALA A 197 -13.44 13.86 -10.01
N LYS A 198 -13.65 13.41 -11.26
CA LYS A 198 -12.78 13.76 -12.40
C LYS A 198 -12.79 15.25 -12.72
N ARG A 199 -13.90 15.95 -12.50
CA ARG A 199 -14.00 17.41 -12.70
C ARG A 199 -13.42 18.20 -11.52
N ASP A 200 -13.57 17.66 -10.29
CA ASP A 200 -13.24 18.37 -9.06
C ASP A 200 -11.78 18.22 -8.64
N LEU A 201 -11.14 17.13 -9.06
CA LEU A 201 -9.77 16.81 -8.64
C LEU A 201 -8.74 17.16 -9.71
N PRO A 202 -7.52 17.57 -9.31
CA PRO A 202 -6.39 17.63 -10.22
C PRO A 202 -6.19 16.27 -10.91
N GLU A 203 -5.82 16.28 -12.20
CA GLU A 203 -5.70 15.07 -13.03
C GLU A 203 -4.86 13.96 -12.36
N TYR A 204 -3.76 14.33 -11.75
CA TYR A 204 -2.88 13.37 -11.09
C TYR A 204 -3.50 12.72 -9.86
N VAL A 205 -4.27 13.48 -9.08
CA VAL A 205 -4.99 12.95 -7.92
C VAL A 205 -6.07 11.98 -8.39
N PHE A 206 -6.78 12.35 -9.46
CA PHE A 206 -7.77 11.47 -10.05
C PHE A 206 -7.16 10.17 -10.57
N LYS A 207 -6.02 10.23 -11.27
CA LYS A 207 -5.28 9.04 -11.74
C LYS A 207 -4.90 8.12 -10.60
N GLU A 208 -4.31 8.63 -9.53
CA GLU A 208 -3.88 7.81 -8.37
C GLU A 208 -5.07 7.23 -7.61
N LEU A 209 -6.09 8.04 -7.30
CA LEU A 209 -7.18 7.64 -6.43
C LEU A 209 -8.29 6.85 -7.14
N TYR A 210 -8.52 7.11 -8.45
CA TYR A 210 -9.64 6.52 -9.18
C TYR A 210 -9.22 5.56 -10.29
N LEU A 211 -8.04 5.72 -10.88
CA LEU A 211 -7.56 4.85 -11.95
C LEU A 211 -6.49 3.86 -11.50
N ALA A 212 -6.05 3.93 -10.24
CA ALA A 212 -4.92 3.16 -9.72
C ALA A 212 -3.69 3.27 -10.65
N GLU A 213 -3.41 4.49 -11.12
CA GLU A 213 -2.28 4.83 -11.97
C GLU A 213 -1.32 5.76 -11.23
N PRO A 214 0.00 5.49 -11.28
CA PRO A 214 0.96 6.36 -10.64
C PRO A 214 0.99 7.71 -11.36
N ALA A 215 0.93 8.80 -10.61
CA ALA A 215 1.29 10.08 -11.16
C ALA A 215 2.77 10.09 -11.56
N ASP A 216 3.09 10.72 -12.67
CA ASP A 216 4.46 11.03 -13.01
C ASP A 216 5.02 12.01 -11.96
N ASP A 217 6.31 11.97 -11.75
CA ASP A 217 7.08 12.59 -10.65
C ASP A 217 6.63 14.03 -10.32
N GLN A 218 5.57 14.15 -9.53
CA GLN A 218 4.94 15.43 -9.19
C GLN A 218 5.53 16.07 -7.93
N SER A 219 6.53 15.45 -7.33
CA SER A 219 7.36 16.10 -6.33
C SER A 219 8.18 17.25 -6.92
N ASN A 220 8.17 17.37 -8.26
CA ASN A 220 8.86 18.42 -8.95
C ASN A 220 7.93 19.61 -9.27
N PRO A 221 8.03 20.74 -8.55
CA PRO A 221 7.16 21.89 -8.77
C PRO A 221 7.32 22.53 -10.14
N PHE A 222 8.40 22.22 -10.85
CA PHE A 222 8.69 22.77 -12.18
C PHE A 222 8.14 21.94 -13.32
N GLY A 223 7.72 20.69 -13.06
CA GLY A 223 7.29 19.73 -14.08
C GLY A 223 8.46 19.18 -14.90
N ILE A 224 8.48 17.85 -15.11
CA ILE A 224 9.60 17.16 -15.77
C ILE A 224 9.83 17.62 -17.22
N GLU A 225 8.74 17.93 -17.95
CA GLU A 225 8.83 18.39 -19.33
C GLU A 225 9.46 19.79 -19.42
N ASN A 226 9.12 20.67 -18.48
CA ASN A 226 9.75 22.00 -18.40
C ASN A 226 11.24 21.90 -18.06
N ILE A 227 11.61 20.99 -17.14
CA ILE A 227 13.01 20.74 -16.82
C ILE A 227 13.77 20.23 -18.03
N ARG A 228 13.20 19.26 -18.77
CA ARG A 228 13.81 18.75 -20.01
C ARG A 228 13.98 19.84 -21.06
N ALA A 229 12.98 20.72 -21.19
CA ALA A 229 13.03 21.86 -22.11
C ALA A 229 14.10 22.90 -21.74
N CYS A 230 14.46 23.00 -20.44
CA CYS A 230 15.50 23.91 -19.94
C CYS A 230 16.92 23.31 -20.01
N TYR A 231 17.07 22.06 -20.49
CA TYR A 231 18.38 21.42 -20.54
C TYR A 231 19.27 22.08 -21.59
N SER A 232 20.37 22.66 -21.13
CA SER A 232 21.37 23.28 -21.99
C SER A 232 22.79 22.97 -21.50
N PRO A 233 23.80 22.95 -22.36
CA PRO A 233 25.19 22.79 -21.93
C PRO A 233 25.61 23.91 -20.99
N ILE A 234 26.48 23.59 -20.03
CA ILE A 234 27.13 24.59 -19.16
C ILE A 234 28.04 25.42 -20.04
N LEU A 235 27.88 26.76 -19.96
CA LEU A 235 28.68 27.68 -20.74
C LEU A 235 30.06 27.83 -20.09
N SER A 236 31.08 28.11 -20.88
CA SER A 236 32.40 28.48 -20.38
C SER A 236 32.44 29.94 -20.02
N GLY A 237 32.91 30.30 -18.83
CA GLY A 237 33.00 31.70 -18.39
C GLY A 237 33.54 31.83 -16.98
N SER A 238 33.83 33.08 -16.58
CA SER A 238 34.25 33.38 -15.22
C SER A 238 33.06 33.42 -14.28
N VAL A 239 33.19 32.79 -13.13
CA VAL A 239 32.13 32.79 -12.09
C VAL A 239 32.13 34.14 -11.38
N ALA A 240 30.99 34.81 -11.33
CA ALA A 240 30.76 36.04 -10.58
C ALA A 240 30.10 35.76 -9.20
N SER A 241 29.29 34.70 -9.08
CA SER A 241 28.64 34.30 -7.83
C SER A 241 28.39 32.81 -7.77
N PHE A 242 28.38 32.25 -6.55
CA PHE A 242 28.05 30.86 -6.29
C PHE A 242 26.75 30.73 -5.49
N GLY A 243 25.92 29.77 -5.85
CA GLY A 243 24.85 29.23 -5.02
C GLY A 243 25.25 27.83 -4.54
N ILE A 244 25.11 27.56 -3.24
CA ILE A 244 25.45 26.26 -2.65
C ILE A 244 24.25 25.74 -1.88
N ASP A 245 23.83 24.51 -2.19
CA ASP A 245 22.86 23.74 -1.42
C ASP A 245 23.57 22.58 -0.72
N LEU A 246 23.46 22.54 0.62
CA LEU A 246 24.20 21.57 1.44
C LEU A 246 23.32 20.41 1.86
N ALA A 247 23.70 19.20 1.46
CA ALA A 247 23.04 17.98 1.90
C ALA A 247 23.51 17.53 3.29
N LYS A 248 22.59 16.93 4.05
CA LYS A 248 22.91 16.42 5.40
C LYS A 248 23.05 14.89 5.46
N TYR A 249 22.26 14.10 4.74
CA TYR A 249 22.29 12.61 4.82
C TYR A 249 22.14 11.88 3.48
N SER A 250 21.02 12.05 2.78
CA SER A 250 20.66 11.25 1.61
C SER A 250 20.42 12.09 0.35
N ASP A 251 20.86 13.30 0.36
CA ASP A 251 20.72 14.27 -0.72
C ASP A 251 22.11 14.67 -1.26
N TRP A 252 22.16 15.48 -2.31
CA TRP A 252 23.41 15.91 -2.96
C TRP A 252 23.76 17.33 -2.53
N THR A 253 25.02 17.55 -2.15
CA THR A 253 25.55 18.91 -2.07
C THR A 253 25.74 19.40 -3.51
N VAL A 254 25.14 20.54 -3.84
CA VAL A 254 25.20 21.10 -5.19
C VAL A 254 25.78 22.48 -5.16
N ILE A 255 26.73 22.75 -6.06
CA ILE A 255 27.36 24.05 -6.25
C ILE A 255 27.08 24.54 -7.66
N VAL A 256 26.44 25.71 -7.77
CA VAL A 256 26.15 26.36 -9.07
C VAL A 256 26.87 27.69 -9.12
N GLY A 257 27.70 27.89 -10.13
CA GLY A 257 28.35 29.15 -10.43
C GLY A 257 27.68 29.91 -11.56
N LEU A 258 27.39 31.20 -11.33
CA LEU A 258 26.78 32.07 -12.32
C LEU A 258 27.81 33.11 -12.80
N SER A 259 27.80 33.41 -14.11
CA SER A 259 28.51 34.55 -14.71
C SER A 259 27.87 35.87 -14.29
N ALA A 260 28.53 37.00 -14.61
CA ALA A 260 27.96 38.32 -14.45
C ALA A 260 26.62 38.52 -15.21
N ASN A 261 26.41 37.75 -16.29
CA ASN A 261 25.19 37.75 -17.09
C ASN A 261 24.12 36.78 -16.57
N LYS A 262 24.33 36.18 -15.39
CA LYS A 262 23.43 35.19 -14.75
C LYS A 262 23.28 33.86 -15.55
N GLU A 263 24.28 33.50 -16.34
CA GLU A 263 24.36 32.22 -17.04
C GLU A 263 25.09 31.22 -16.16
N VAL A 264 24.69 29.94 -16.23
CA VAL A 264 25.37 28.85 -15.49
C VAL A 264 26.69 28.53 -16.20
N VAL A 265 27.79 28.75 -15.50
CA VAL A 265 29.17 28.54 -15.98
C VAL A 265 29.95 27.54 -15.13
N HIS A 266 29.38 27.10 -14.03
CA HIS A 266 29.95 26.04 -13.17
C HIS A 266 28.83 25.25 -12.52
N PHE A 267 29.03 23.95 -12.42
CA PHE A 267 28.11 23.01 -11.76
C PHE A 267 28.91 21.82 -11.21
N GLU A 268 28.76 21.59 -9.91
CA GLU A 268 29.40 20.49 -9.19
C GLU A 268 28.45 19.85 -8.17
#